data_541f752d0f92f2038b9c67f6585a80fa
#
_entry.id   541f752d0f92f2038b9c67f6585a80fa
#
_cell.length_a   1.000
_cell.length_b   1.000
_cell.length_c   1.000
_cell.angle_alpha   90.00
_cell.angle_beta   90.00
_cell.angle_gamma   90.00
#
_symmetry.space_group_name_H-M   'P 1'
#
loop_
_entity.id
_entity.type
_entity.pdbx_description
1 polymer ?
#
loop_
_entity_poly.entity_id
_entity_poly.type
_entity_poly.pdbx_seq_one_letter_code
_entity_poly.pdbx_strand_id
1 'polypeptide(L)'
;MKKALIGFGGHAREVMVQMGIKLTCFVDDDFVTEDSLPLSSFDPKEFAVMVAISNSQNRNDIVNRLPRETKYFTFIHPTSLIMDNVEIGEGSFIGAYSILTTNIKLGSHSLLNRGNHIGHDCVIGDYFSAMPGSIVSGDVSIGDRVYLGTNSSIREKLKITNDVTIGLNTGIVKSIIEGGVYIGQNVRAI
;
A
#
# COMPACT_ATOMS: atom_id res chain seq x y z
N MET A 1 3.90 21.31 -9.52
CA MET A 1 3.93 20.07 -10.34
C MET A 1 2.53 19.54 -10.45
N LYS A 2 2.14 19.02 -11.60
CA LYS A 2 0.89 18.28 -11.78
C LYS A 2 0.98 16.94 -11.03
N LYS A 3 -0.15 16.40 -10.57
CA LYS A 3 -0.20 15.04 -10.02
C LYS A 3 -0.55 14.04 -11.10
N ALA A 4 0.08 12.87 -11.09
CA ALA A 4 -0.23 11.76 -11.98
C ALA A 4 -0.14 10.41 -11.24
N LEU A 5 -0.71 9.37 -11.82
CA LEU A 5 -0.57 8.01 -11.32
C LEU A 5 0.33 7.20 -12.26
N ILE A 6 1.05 6.24 -11.70
CA ILE A 6 1.64 5.17 -12.48
C ILE A 6 0.84 3.91 -12.24
N GLY A 7 0.26 3.38 -13.32
CA GLY A 7 -0.74 2.32 -13.33
C GLY A 7 -2.12 2.85 -13.73
N PHE A 8 -2.91 2.01 -14.42
CA PHE A 8 -4.28 2.31 -14.84
C PHE A 8 -5.25 1.12 -14.59
N GLY A 9 -4.86 0.24 -13.67
CA GLY A 9 -5.69 -0.89 -13.23
C GLY A 9 -6.85 -0.48 -12.31
N GLY A 10 -7.53 -1.50 -11.75
CA GLY A 10 -8.65 -1.29 -10.82
C GLY A 10 -8.30 -0.38 -9.64
N HIS A 11 -7.12 -0.59 -9.06
CA HIS A 11 -6.67 0.23 -7.92
C HIS A 11 -6.44 1.70 -8.30
N ALA A 12 -5.84 1.99 -9.45
CA ALA A 12 -5.66 3.37 -9.90
C ALA A 12 -7.01 4.10 -10.07
N ARG A 13 -8.02 3.41 -10.61
CA ARG A 13 -9.39 3.94 -10.69
C ARG A 13 -10.00 4.21 -9.31
N GLU A 14 -9.80 3.30 -8.34
CA GLU A 14 -10.23 3.52 -6.94
C GLU A 14 -9.54 4.72 -6.30
N VAL A 15 -8.24 4.91 -6.54
CA VAL A 15 -7.48 6.08 -6.07
C VAL A 15 -8.09 7.37 -6.60
N MET A 16 -8.32 7.46 -7.92
CA MET A 16 -8.92 8.66 -8.53
C MET A 16 -10.31 8.97 -7.97
N VAL A 17 -11.16 7.95 -7.79
CA VAL A 17 -12.50 8.11 -7.20
C VAL A 17 -12.40 8.61 -5.77
N GLN A 18 -11.51 8.04 -4.95
CA GLN A 18 -11.34 8.47 -3.55
C GLN A 18 -10.70 9.86 -3.45
N MET A 19 -9.88 10.26 -4.41
CA MET A 19 -9.35 11.62 -4.50
C MET A 19 -10.37 12.64 -5.04
N GLY A 20 -11.46 12.18 -5.68
CA GLY A 20 -12.45 13.05 -6.32
C GLY A 20 -11.93 13.79 -7.56
N ILE A 21 -10.85 13.31 -8.20
CA ILE A 21 -10.22 13.92 -9.36
C ILE A 21 -9.80 12.88 -10.40
N LYS A 22 -9.86 13.26 -11.69
CA LYS A 22 -9.24 12.49 -12.77
C LYS A 22 -7.77 12.92 -12.89
N LEU A 23 -6.86 11.95 -12.89
CA LEU A 23 -5.42 12.17 -13.04
C LEU A 23 -4.91 11.58 -14.35
N THR A 24 -3.83 12.16 -14.88
CA THR A 24 -3.05 11.51 -15.93
C THR A 24 -2.48 10.19 -15.38
N CYS A 25 -2.57 9.13 -16.17
CA CYS A 25 -2.04 7.81 -15.81
C CYS A 25 -0.95 7.41 -16.81
N PHE A 26 0.19 6.99 -16.28
CA PHE A 26 1.28 6.38 -17.06
C PHE A 26 1.28 4.87 -16.83
N VAL A 27 1.51 4.11 -17.87
CA VAL A 27 1.58 2.63 -17.82
C VAL A 27 2.78 2.16 -18.63
N ASP A 28 3.26 0.94 -18.37
CA ASP A 28 4.28 0.34 -19.23
C ASP A 28 3.83 0.39 -20.71
N ASP A 29 4.76 0.65 -21.59
CA ASP A 29 4.48 1.02 -22.99
C ASP A 29 3.67 -0.06 -23.74
N ASP A 30 3.80 -1.33 -23.32
CA ASP A 30 3.03 -2.45 -23.86
C ASP A 30 1.55 -2.49 -23.41
N PHE A 31 1.16 -1.67 -22.42
CA PHE A 31 -0.18 -1.64 -21.83
C PHE A 31 -0.92 -0.31 -22.03
N VAL A 32 -0.45 0.52 -22.95
CA VAL A 32 -1.07 1.82 -23.25
C VAL A 32 -2.48 1.64 -23.80
N THR A 33 -3.39 2.46 -23.31
CA THR A 33 -4.79 2.54 -23.74
C THR A 33 -5.14 3.97 -24.17
N GLU A 34 -6.33 4.21 -24.67
CA GLU A 34 -6.81 5.56 -25.04
C GLU A 34 -6.84 6.53 -23.82
N ASP A 35 -6.94 6.00 -22.59
CA ASP A 35 -7.01 6.78 -21.35
C ASP A 35 -5.69 6.83 -20.58
N SER A 36 -4.59 6.32 -21.12
CA SER A 36 -3.28 6.27 -20.47
C SER A 36 -2.15 6.67 -21.40
N LEU A 37 -1.02 7.06 -20.83
CA LEU A 37 0.19 7.44 -21.55
C LEU A 37 1.30 6.39 -21.33
N PRO A 38 2.24 6.21 -22.28
CA PRO A 38 3.37 5.33 -22.09
C PRO A 38 4.31 5.87 -20.99
N LEU A 39 4.86 4.97 -20.17
CA LEU A 39 5.79 5.33 -19.09
C LEU A 39 7.06 5.99 -19.64
N SER A 40 7.47 5.64 -20.87
CA SER A 40 8.58 6.29 -21.57
C SER A 40 8.38 7.80 -21.81
N SER A 41 7.13 8.29 -21.77
CA SER A 41 6.81 9.73 -21.90
C SER A 41 6.72 10.47 -20.56
N PHE A 42 6.97 9.80 -19.44
CA PHE A 42 6.93 10.41 -18.12
C PHE A 42 8.06 11.40 -17.92
N ASP A 43 7.72 12.66 -17.58
CA ASP A 43 8.69 13.70 -17.22
C ASP A 43 8.62 14.00 -15.70
N PRO A 44 9.65 13.66 -14.92
CA PRO A 44 9.70 13.91 -13.47
C PRO A 44 9.75 15.41 -13.11
N LYS A 45 10.03 16.29 -14.07
CA LYS A 45 9.99 17.75 -13.86
C LYS A 45 8.57 18.30 -13.95
N GLU A 46 7.70 17.66 -14.70
CA GLU A 46 6.32 18.07 -14.89
C GLU A 46 5.41 17.48 -13.81
N PHE A 47 5.60 16.20 -13.46
CA PHE A 47 4.69 15.45 -12.61
C PHE A 47 5.31 15.00 -11.28
N ALA A 48 4.53 15.11 -10.20
CA ALA A 48 4.69 14.32 -9.00
C ALA A 48 3.76 13.11 -9.10
N VAL A 49 4.23 11.92 -8.74
CA VAL A 49 3.49 10.69 -8.98
C VAL A 49 3.17 9.89 -7.71
N MET A 50 2.18 9.03 -7.82
CA MET A 50 1.94 7.90 -6.93
C MET A 50 1.85 6.64 -7.77
N VAL A 51 2.53 5.58 -7.37
CA VAL A 51 2.47 4.29 -8.07
C VAL A 51 1.25 3.52 -7.56
N ALA A 52 0.18 3.53 -8.37
CA ALA A 52 -1.13 2.97 -8.02
C ALA A 52 -1.24 1.48 -8.43
N ILE A 53 -0.31 0.68 -7.96
CA ILE A 53 -0.21 -0.77 -8.18
C ILE A 53 -0.32 -1.47 -6.82
N SER A 54 -1.32 -2.34 -6.64
CA SER A 54 -1.59 -2.98 -5.34
C SER A 54 -0.57 -4.05 -4.96
N ASN A 55 0.02 -4.74 -5.94
CA ASN A 55 1.07 -5.71 -5.68
C ASN A 55 2.34 -5.00 -5.20
N SER A 56 2.84 -5.37 -4.03
CA SER A 56 3.99 -4.73 -3.35
C SER A 56 5.27 -4.84 -4.17
N GLN A 57 5.57 -6.01 -4.72
CA GLN A 57 6.77 -6.25 -5.52
C GLN A 57 6.71 -5.45 -6.82
N ASN A 58 5.62 -5.52 -7.58
CA ASN A 58 5.48 -4.77 -8.83
C ASN A 58 5.57 -3.26 -8.59
N ARG A 59 5.03 -2.76 -7.47
CA ARG A 59 5.15 -1.35 -7.09
C ARG A 59 6.60 -0.95 -6.82
N ASN A 60 7.34 -1.79 -6.08
CA ASN A 60 8.77 -1.61 -5.87
C ASN A 60 9.56 -1.60 -7.20
N ASP A 61 9.28 -2.54 -8.09
CA ASP A 61 9.99 -2.67 -9.36
C ASP A 61 9.76 -1.44 -10.27
N ILE A 62 8.54 -0.91 -10.28
CA ILE A 62 8.22 0.33 -11.01
C ILE A 62 8.97 1.51 -10.40
N VAL A 63 8.93 1.70 -9.08
CA VAL A 63 9.64 2.82 -8.41
C VAL A 63 11.14 2.78 -8.74
N ASN A 64 11.76 1.61 -8.75
CA ASN A 64 13.18 1.43 -9.07
C ASN A 64 13.53 1.74 -10.55
N ARG A 65 12.55 1.74 -11.45
CA ARG A 65 12.72 2.09 -12.88
C ARG A 65 12.54 3.59 -13.15
N LEU A 66 11.94 4.33 -12.22
CA LEU A 66 11.71 5.76 -12.39
C LEU A 66 13.00 6.57 -12.22
N PRO A 67 13.10 7.75 -12.86
CA PRO A 67 14.22 8.67 -12.65
C PRO A 67 14.40 9.00 -11.16
N ARG A 68 15.65 9.12 -10.71
CA ARG A 68 15.97 9.40 -9.30
C ARG A 68 15.40 10.72 -8.76
N GLU A 69 15.19 11.68 -9.63
CA GLU A 69 14.61 13.00 -9.32
C GLU A 69 13.07 12.97 -9.24
N THR A 70 12.44 11.81 -9.45
CA THR A 70 10.99 11.67 -9.36
C THR A 70 10.49 12.12 -8.00
N LYS A 71 9.46 12.97 -8.01
CA LYS A 71 8.77 13.42 -6.80
C LYS A 71 7.53 12.57 -6.59
N TYR A 72 7.32 12.19 -5.35
CA TYR A 72 6.16 11.38 -4.97
C TYR A 72 5.20 12.21 -4.12
N PHE A 73 3.89 11.99 -4.31
CA PHE A 73 2.89 12.58 -3.43
C PHE A 73 2.19 11.48 -2.63
N THR A 74 1.85 11.80 -1.39
CA THR A 74 1.06 10.96 -0.50
C THR A 74 -0.38 11.47 -0.49
N PHE A 75 -1.34 10.56 -0.44
CA PHE A 75 -2.75 10.89 -0.27
C PHE A 75 -3.31 10.20 0.98
N ILE A 76 -3.96 10.98 1.83
CA ILE A 76 -4.71 10.51 2.99
C ILE A 76 -6.15 10.92 2.78
N HIS A 77 -7.05 9.94 2.76
CA HIS A 77 -8.47 10.24 2.58
C HIS A 77 -9.03 11.03 3.77
N PRO A 78 -9.85 12.05 3.55
CA PRO A 78 -10.35 12.91 4.63
C PRO A 78 -11.14 12.21 5.75
N THR A 79 -11.68 11.01 5.47
CA THR A 79 -12.37 10.20 6.49
C THR A 79 -11.45 9.25 7.24
N SER A 80 -10.16 9.23 6.92
CA SER A 80 -9.17 8.44 7.67
C SER A 80 -8.81 9.15 8.97
N LEU A 81 -8.65 8.38 10.04
CA LEU A 81 -8.24 8.89 11.33
C LEU A 81 -6.76 8.59 11.55
N ILE A 82 -5.94 9.64 11.52
CA ILE A 82 -4.52 9.58 11.82
C ILE A 82 -4.32 10.27 13.17
N MET A 83 -3.90 9.50 14.18
CA MET A 83 -3.71 10.03 15.54
C MET A 83 -2.27 10.51 15.73
N ASP A 84 -1.87 10.76 17.00
CA ASP A 84 -0.60 11.39 17.32
C ASP A 84 0.62 10.48 17.04
N ASN A 85 1.74 11.10 16.68
CA ASN A 85 3.01 10.43 16.43
C ASN A 85 2.95 9.35 15.33
N VAL A 86 2.23 9.63 14.25
CA VAL A 86 2.19 8.76 13.07
C VAL A 86 3.02 9.39 11.96
N GLU A 87 4.05 8.68 11.52
CA GLU A 87 4.89 9.02 10.38
C GLU A 87 4.46 8.18 9.18
N ILE A 88 4.22 8.81 8.03
CA ILE A 88 3.82 8.15 6.78
C ILE A 88 4.82 8.52 5.70
N GLY A 89 5.46 7.51 5.11
CA GLY A 89 6.42 7.68 4.02
C GLY A 89 5.79 8.22 2.74
N GLU A 90 6.61 8.83 1.89
CA GLU A 90 6.18 9.41 0.63
C GLU A 90 5.59 8.37 -0.34
N GLY A 91 4.82 8.82 -1.31
CA GLY A 91 4.20 7.96 -2.32
C GLY A 91 3.11 7.02 -1.79
N SER A 92 2.66 7.23 -0.55
CA SER A 92 1.70 6.36 0.14
C SER A 92 0.25 6.76 -0.15
N PHE A 93 -0.64 5.77 -0.10
CA PHE A 93 -2.08 5.94 -0.20
C PHE A 93 -2.77 5.40 1.05
N ILE A 94 -3.53 6.25 1.73
CA ILE A 94 -4.36 5.89 2.89
C ILE A 94 -5.83 6.08 2.50
N GLY A 95 -6.50 4.97 2.25
CA GLY A 95 -7.89 4.93 1.78
C GLY A 95 -8.91 5.21 2.86
N ALA A 96 -10.13 5.51 2.42
CA ALA A 96 -11.25 5.92 3.27
C ALA A 96 -11.46 5.02 4.51
N TYR A 97 -11.81 5.62 5.63
CA TYR A 97 -12.13 4.97 6.92
C TYR A 97 -10.97 4.14 7.50
N SER A 98 -9.74 4.37 7.09
CA SER A 98 -8.57 3.76 7.72
C SER A 98 -8.24 4.47 9.04
N ILE A 99 -7.76 3.72 10.02
CA ILE A 99 -7.40 4.22 11.35
C ILE A 99 -5.95 3.83 11.63
N LEU A 100 -5.10 4.83 11.88
CA LEU A 100 -3.74 4.67 12.37
C LEU A 100 -3.68 5.31 13.75
N THR A 101 -3.44 4.50 14.78
CA THR A 101 -3.52 4.99 16.16
C THR A 101 -2.28 5.81 16.54
N THR A 102 -1.39 5.38 17.39
CA THR A 102 -0.29 6.22 17.86
C THR A 102 1.07 5.52 17.75
N ASN A 103 2.16 6.31 17.68
CA ASN A 103 3.53 5.83 17.60
C ASN A 103 3.76 4.85 16.44
N ILE A 104 3.31 5.20 15.24
CA ILE A 104 3.41 4.35 14.05
C ILE A 104 4.42 4.94 13.08
N LYS A 105 5.31 4.08 12.56
CA LYS A 105 6.14 4.38 11.40
C LYS A 105 5.69 3.52 10.24
N LEU A 106 5.17 4.16 9.20
CA LEU A 106 4.76 3.51 7.95
C LEU A 106 5.72 3.93 6.84
N GLY A 107 6.37 2.95 6.23
CA GLY A 107 7.35 3.16 5.17
C GLY A 107 6.77 3.78 3.90
N SER A 108 7.67 4.15 2.99
CA SER A 108 7.33 4.80 1.73
C SER A 108 6.58 3.87 0.79
N HIS A 109 5.81 4.46 -0.12
CA HIS A 109 5.03 3.74 -1.11
C HIS A 109 4.08 2.70 -0.51
N SER A 110 3.59 2.94 0.68
CA SER A 110 2.60 2.08 1.34
C SER A 110 1.21 2.30 0.79
N LEU A 111 0.42 1.23 0.75
CA LEU A 111 -0.95 1.24 0.27
C LEU A 111 -1.86 0.64 1.34
N LEU A 112 -2.63 1.48 2.02
CA LEU A 112 -3.72 1.06 2.87
C LEU A 112 -5.03 1.31 2.11
N ASN A 113 -5.67 0.24 1.64
CA ASN A 113 -6.99 0.37 1.03
C ASN A 113 -8.03 0.79 2.10
N ARG A 114 -9.29 0.89 1.79
CA ARG A 114 -10.31 1.38 2.72
C ARG A 114 -10.50 0.49 3.96
N GLY A 115 -10.76 1.11 5.11
CA GLY A 115 -11.13 0.42 6.35
C GLY A 115 -10.01 -0.39 6.99
N ASN A 116 -8.75 -0.01 6.78
CA ASN A 116 -7.62 -0.66 7.43
C ASN A 116 -7.38 -0.10 8.83
N HIS A 117 -7.00 -0.94 9.77
CA HIS A 117 -6.64 -0.50 11.11
C HIS A 117 -5.21 -0.90 11.45
N ILE A 118 -4.40 0.09 11.86
CA ILE A 118 -3.05 -0.13 12.37
C ILE A 118 -3.00 0.29 13.84
N GLY A 119 -2.68 -0.67 14.69
CA GLY A 119 -2.54 -0.48 16.14
C GLY A 119 -1.26 0.27 16.51
N HIS A 120 -1.20 0.66 17.77
CA HIS A 120 -0.11 1.45 18.34
C HIS A 120 1.26 0.77 18.27
N ASP A 121 2.33 1.56 18.28
CA ASP A 121 3.72 1.12 18.36
C ASP A 121 4.15 0.18 17.22
N CYS A 122 3.55 0.34 16.03
CA CYS A 122 3.90 -0.44 14.85
C CYS A 122 5.01 0.20 14.04
N VAL A 123 5.93 -0.63 13.55
CA VAL A 123 6.96 -0.24 12.57
C VAL A 123 6.78 -1.08 11.32
N ILE A 124 6.46 -0.43 10.21
CA ILE A 124 6.11 -1.07 8.94
C ILE A 124 7.06 -0.56 7.86
N GLY A 125 7.69 -1.47 7.15
CA GLY A 125 8.64 -1.17 6.08
C GLY A 125 8.01 -0.61 4.81
N ASP A 126 8.83 -0.44 3.78
CA ASP A 126 8.44 0.15 2.51
C ASP A 126 7.58 -0.80 1.66
N TYR A 127 6.78 -0.22 0.77
CA TYR A 127 5.92 -0.95 -0.16
C TYR A 127 4.89 -1.87 0.51
N PHE A 128 4.50 -1.58 1.73
CA PHE A 128 3.45 -2.32 2.40
C PHE A 128 2.11 -2.18 1.68
N SER A 129 1.35 -3.26 1.58
CA SER A 129 0.00 -3.25 1.00
C SER A 129 -0.98 -3.92 1.95
N ALA A 130 -2.03 -3.22 2.34
CA ALA A 130 -3.15 -3.74 3.10
C ALA A 130 -4.44 -3.61 2.30
N MET A 131 -5.04 -4.75 1.95
CA MET A 131 -6.30 -4.79 1.22
C MET A 131 -7.48 -4.44 2.15
N PRO A 132 -8.69 -4.22 1.63
CA PRO A 132 -9.81 -3.73 2.44
C PRO A 132 -10.04 -4.52 3.73
N GLY A 133 -10.19 -3.80 4.85
CA GLY A 133 -10.53 -4.38 6.14
C GLY A 133 -9.41 -5.18 6.83
N SER A 134 -8.18 -5.04 6.39
CA SER A 134 -7.05 -5.69 7.07
C SER A 134 -6.70 -4.98 8.37
N ILE A 135 -6.24 -5.75 9.38
CA ILE A 135 -5.96 -5.26 10.72
C ILE A 135 -4.54 -5.66 11.14
N VAL A 136 -3.76 -4.70 11.60
CA VAL A 136 -2.50 -4.93 12.29
C VAL A 136 -2.68 -4.49 13.74
N SER A 137 -2.57 -5.42 14.69
CA SER A 137 -2.65 -5.10 16.12
C SER A 137 -1.42 -4.35 16.62
N GLY A 138 -1.39 -3.97 17.89
CA GLY A 138 -0.31 -3.15 18.44
C GLY A 138 1.04 -3.86 18.56
N ASP A 139 2.14 -3.08 18.56
CA ASP A 139 3.52 -3.57 18.78
C ASP A 139 3.94 -4.63 17.73
N VAL A 140 3.61 -4.39 16.46
CA VAL A 140 3.98 -5.28 15.35
C VAL A 140 5.07 -4.64 14.50
N SER A 141 6.09 -5.44 14.17
CA SER A 141 7.13 -5.05 13.20
C SER A 141 6.92 -5.80 11.89
N ILE A 142 6.80 -5.07 10.78
CA ILE A 142 6.60 -5.61 9.43
C ILE A 142 7.74 -5.13 8.54
N GLY A 143 8.37 -6.03 7.81
CA GLY A 143 9.40 -5.72 6.83
C GLY A 143 8.85 -5.12 5.54
N ASP A 144 9.72 -5.04 4.53
CA ASP A 144 9.38 -4.46 3.23
C ASP A 144 8.57 -5.42 2.36
N ARG A 145 7.79 -4.86 1.43
CA ARG A 145 7.03 -5.59 0.40
C ARG A 145 6.07 -6.65 0.96
N VAL A 146 5.52 -6.38 2.14
CA VAL A 146 4.50 -7.25 2.72
C VAL A 146 3.12 -6.89 2.18
N TYR A 147 2.34 -7.92 1.84
CA TYR A 147 0.98 -7.78 1.33
C TYR A 147 -0.02 -8.50 2.25
N LEU A 148 -1.01 -7.77 2.72
CA LEU A 148 -2.14 -8.28 3.50
C LEU A 148 -3.38 -8.39 2.61
N GLY A 149 -3.88 -9.60 2.42
CA GLY A 149 -5.14 -9.86 1.72
C GLY A 149 -6.35 -9.31 2.49
N THR A 150 -7.45 -9.14 1.79
CA THR A 150 -8.71 -8.61 2.36
C THR A 150 -9.11 -9.31 3.67
N ASN A 151 -9.48 -8.54 4.68
CA ASN A 151 -9.87 -9.01 6.03
C ASN A 151 -8.82 -9.89 6.72
N SER A 152 -7.57 -9.84 6.33
CA SER A 152 -6.51 -10.52 7.08
C SER A 152 -6.15 -9.75 8.35
N SER A 153 -5.60 -10.44 9.35
CA SER A 153 -5.24 -9.81 10.61
C SER A 153 -3.91 -10.34 11.16
N ILE A 154 -3.17 -9.46 11.80
CA ILE A 154 -1.92 -9.80 12.49
C ILE A 154 -2.11 -9.50 13.98
N ARG A 155 -1.89 -10.53 14.82
CA ARG A 155 -1.93 -10.40 16.28
C ARG A 155 -0.79 -9.50 16.78
N GLU A 156 -0.98 -8.91 17.94
CA GLU A 156 0.01 -8.03 18.58
C GLU A 156 1.36 -8.72 18.86
N LYS A 157 2.42 -7.89 18.93
CA LYS A 157 3.79 -8.27 19.33
C LYS A 157 4.46 -9.29 18.39
N LEU A 158 4.09 -9.28 17.13
CA LEU A 158 4.67 -10.18 16.13
C LEU A 158 5.67 -9.46 15.24
N LYS A 159 6.55 -10.26 14.64
CA LYS A 159 7.49 -9.81 13.60
C LYS A 159 7.18 -10.54 12.30
N ILE A 160 7.04 -9.78 11.22
CA ILE A 160 6.82 -10.29 9.87
C ILE A 160 8.02 -9.84 9.03
N THR A 161 8.73 -10.77 8.44
CA THR A 161 9.89 -10.46 7.59
C THR A 161 9.46 -9.87 6.25
N ASN A 162 10.45 -9.51 5.41
CA ASN A 162 10.21 -9.00 4.06
C ASN A 162 9.56 -10.06 3.15
N ASP A 163 8.95 -9.60 2.04
CA ASP A 163 8.47 -10.44 0.94
C ASP A 163 7.43 -11.48 1.36
N VAL A 164 6.53 -11.09 2.25
CA VAL A 164 5.44 -11.94 2.75
C VAL A 164 4.10 -11.54 2.12
N THR A 165 3.39 -12.51 1.58
CA THR A 165 2.00 -12.36 1.15
C THR A 165 1.08 -13.13 2.09
N ILE A 166 0.14 -12.43 2.72
CA ILE A 166 -0.88 -13.03 3.57
C ILE A 166 -2.19 -13.08 2.78
N GLY A 167 -2.78 -14.25 2.66
CA GLY A 167 -4.02 -14.46 1.91
C GLY A 167 -5.24 -13.82 2.59
N LEU A 168 -6.34 -13.72 1.84
CA LEU A 168 -7.59 -13.17 2.36
C LEU A 168 -8.09 -13.95 3.61
N ASN A 169 -8.74 -13.25 4.54
CA ASN A 169 -9.29 -13.80 5.78
C ASN A 169 -8.29 -14.64 6.61
N THR A 170 -7.00 -14.36 6.51
CA THR A 170 -5.96 -15.12 7.21
C THR A 170 -5.56 -14.39 8.50
N GLY A 171 -5.65 -15.09 9.64
CA GLY A 171 -5.17 -14.61 10.95
C GLY A 171 -3.75 -15.10 11.23
N ILE A 172 -2.82 -14.17 11.44
CA ILE A 172 -1.44 -14.46 11.80
C ILE A 172 -1.29 -14.38 13.32
N VAL A 173 -0.94 -15.48 13.94
CA VAL A 173 -0.81 -15.63 15.40
C VAL A 173 0.61 -15.96 15.87
N LYS A 174 1.56 -16.08 14.95
CA LYS A 174 2.98 -16.30 15.19
C LYS A 174 3.81 -15.45 14.23
N SER A 175 4.99 -15.05 14.65
CA SER A 175 5.95 -14.33 13.79
C SER A 175 6.30 -15.14 12.55
N ILE A 176 6.48 -14.44 11.43
CA ILE A 176 6.89 -15.01 10.14
C ILE A 176 8.32 -14.56 9.88
N ILE A 177 9.25 -15.51 9.76
CA ILE A 177 10.68 -15.26 9.61
C ILE A 177 11.23 -15.57 8.21
N GLU A 178 10.40 -16.16 7.35
CA GLU A 178 10.74 -16.47 5.95
C GLU A 178 9.74 -15.81 5.01
N GLY A 179 10.23 -15.26 3.90
CA GLY A 179 9.37 -14.72 2.84
C GLY A 179 8.53 -15.82 2.20
N GLY A 180 7.37 -15.46 1.65
CA GLY A 180 6.50 -16.43 1.00
C GLY A 180 5.01 -16.12 1.14
N VAL A 181 4.19 -17.08 0.75
CA VAL A 181 2.72 -16.96 0.75
C VAL A 181 2.13 -17.76 1.90
N TYR A 182 1.38 -17.08 2.77
CA TYR A 182 0.75 -17.63 3.97
C TYR A 182 -0.77 -17.53 3.82
N ILE A 183 -1.43 -18.67 3.80
CA ILE A 183 -2.89 -18.78 3.73
C ILE A 183 -3.39 -19.70 4.87
N GLY A 184 -4.50 -19.36 5.45
CA GLY A 184 -5.05 -20.20 6.51
C GLY A 184 -6.51 -19.88 6.77
N GLN A 185 -7.35 -20.80 6.39
CA GLN A 185 -8.61 -21.12 7.05
C GLN A 185 -8.83 -22.61 6.89
N ASN A 186 -8.67 -23.35 7.97
CA ASN A 186 -9.24 -24.70 8.05
C ASN A 186 -10.74 -24.55 8.37
N VAL A 187 -11.57 -24.46 7.34
CA VAL A 187 -13.01 -24.68 7.51
C VAL A 187 -13.19 -26.15 7.84
N ARG A 188 -13.56 -26.47 9.09
CA ARG A 188 -14.00 -27.82 9.48
C ARG A 188 -15.51 -27.80 9.54
N ALA A 189 -16.17 -28.76 8.87
CA ALA A 189 -17.57 -29.09 9.18
C ALA A 189 -17.65 -29.58 10.62
N ILE A 190 -18.58 -29.06 11.39
CA ILE A 190 -18.88 -29.48 12.75
C ILE A 190 -19.93 -30.60 12.66
#